data_f0861610a573e69d786edc2ad138f8f2
#
_entry.id   f0861610a573e69d786edc2ad138f8f2
#
_cell.length_a   1.000
_cell.length_b   1.000
_cell.length_c   1.000
_cell.angle_alpha   90.00
_cell.angle_beta   90.00
_cell.angle_gamma   90.00
#
_symmetry.space_group_name_H-M   'P 1'
#
loop_
_entity.id
_entity.type
_entity.pdbx_description
1 polymer ?
#
loop_
_entity_poly.entity_id
_entity_poly.type
_entity_poly.pdbx_seq_one_letter_code
_entity_poly.pdbx_strand_id
1 'polypeptide(L)'
;MCIRDRFWAVAYLSKEKITVKKEEQGEIKEGLKLILRNKNLLCTMLYAFFNMFGMLGRISVAVYFYMHCVQNFTYITIFMMMQMIVGTIIMPVTPKIIEKIGNRKTAILSMLIQGISLIVLFVGPYENIAFDFVILAIYGLGYIAGPCGSCMMIDAIDDFDDKYGVRNDGMAFSIQGTATKVATAIANSLFLVVMGAFGYAGGVEMTPHIKEGINLAANLLPGIVFFIGIIPLLIYDLDKPGYMDGVRERLAERDKKKREHQSE
;
A
#
# COMPACT_ATOMS: atom_id res chain seq x y z
N MET A 1 19.52 1.16 25.41
CA MET A 1 18.78 -0.12 25.32
C MET A 1 18.72 -0.52 23.87
N CYS A 2 19.44 -1.58 23.48
CA CYS A 2 19.64 -1.92 22.06
C CYS A 2 18.38 -2.57 21.50
N ILE A 3 18.00 -2.23 20.26
CA ILE A 3 16.86 -2.86 19.53
C ILE A 3 17.02 -4.39 19.55
N ARG A 4 18.24 -4.88 19.46
CA ARG A 4 18.62 -6.29 19.57
C ARG A 4 18.14 -6.95 20.87
N ASP A 5 18.21 -6.27 22.01
CA ASP A 5 17.83 -6.84 23.31
C ASP A 5 16.32 -7.02 23.42
N ARG A 6 15.53 -6.15 22.77
CA ARG A 6 14.07 -6.31 22.68
C ARG A 6 13.67 -7.51 21.81
N PHE A 7 14.36 -7.72 20.69
CA PHE A 7 14.14 -8.91 19.84
C PHE A 7 14.48 -10.21 20.59
N TRP A 8 15.55 -10.22 21.38
CA TRP A 8 15.90 -11.36 22.22
C TRP A 8 14.85 -11.63 23.30
N ALA A 9 14.34 -10.58 23.96
CA ALA A 9 13.30 -10.71 24.96
C ALA A 9 12.00 -11.27 24.34
N VAL A 10 11.60 -10.78 23.16
CA VAL A 10 10.44 -11.31 22.46
C VAL A 10 10.65 -12.76 22.04
N ALA A 11 11.81 -13.12 21.50
CA ALA A 11 12.12 -14.49 21.10
C ALA A 11 12.12 -15.47 22.29
N TYR A 12 12.53 -15.02 23.47
CA TYR A 12 12.56 -15.86 24.68
C TYR A 12 11.19 -15.99 25.37
N LEU A 13 10.35 -14.94 25.28
CA LEU A 13 9.05 -14.89 25.94
C LEU A 13 7.90 -15.38 25.05
N SER A 14 8.07 -15.39 23.73
CA SER A 14 7.03 -15.88 22.82
C SER A 14 7.14 -17.39 22.65
N LYS A 15 6.14 -18.12 23.16
CA LYS A 15 5.93 -19.54 22.84
C LYS A 15 4.97 -19.65 21.67
N GLU A 16 5.42 -20.29 20.61
CA GLU A 16 4.59 -20.64 19.48
C GLU A 16 3.51 -21.63 19.95
N LYS A 17 2.25 -21.20 19.96
CA LYS A 17 1.13 -22.01 20.44
C LYS A 17 0.54 -22.91 19.35
N ILE A 18 0.80 -22.58 18.08
CA ILE A 18 0.28 -23.30 16.93
C ILE A 18 1.46 -23.67 16.04
N THR A 19 1.89 -24.91 16.10
CA THR A 19 2.91 -25.46 15.18
C THR A 19 2.19 -26.08 13.98
N VAL A 20 2.36 -25.49 12.80
CA VAL A 20 1.92 -26.09 11.54
C VAL A 20 2.88 -27.24 11.22
N LYS A 21 2.36 -28.46 11.05
CA LYS A 21 3.19 -29.63 10.69
C LYS A 21 3.88 -29.36 9.36
N LYS A 22 5.19 -29.68 9.29
CA LYS A 22 6.05 -29.50 8.10
C LYS A 22 5.49 -30.15 6.82
N GLU A 23 4.66 -31.16 6.97
CA GLU A 23 4.01 -31.89 5.87
C GLU A 23 2.90 -31.08 5.17
N GLU A 24 2.34 -30.06 5.83
CA GLU A 24 1.35 -29.13 5.24
C GLU A 24 2.01 -27.95 4.49
N GLN A 25 3.31 -27.77 4.64
CA GLN A 25 4.09 -26.82 3.85
C GLN A 25 4.54 -27.53 2.56
N GLY A 26 3.72 -27.46 1.51
CA GLY A 26 4.12 -27.91 0.18
C GLY A 26 5.47 -27.34 -0.27
N GLU A 27 6.10 -27.92 -1.30
CA GLU A 27 7.38 -27.40 -1.82
C GLU A 27 7.27 -25.90 -2.09
N ILE A 28 8.23 -25.13 -1.59
CA ILE A 28 8.23 -23.64 -1.69
C ILE A 28 8.04 -23.18 -3.15
N LYS A 29 8.59 -23.91 -4.11
CA LYS A 29 8.44 -23.62 -5.55
C LYS A 29 7.00 -23.81 -6.04
N GLU A 30 6.31 -24.84 -5.59
CA GLU A 30 4.92 -25.09 -5.97
C GLU A 30 3.99 -24.09 -5.32
N GLY A 31 4.20 -23.78 -4.04
CA GLY A 31 3.45 -22.73 -3.33
C GLY A 31 3.62 -21.36 -4.00
N LEU A 32 4.84 -20.98 -4.37
CA LEU A 32 5.11 -19.74 -5.10
C LEU A 32 4.39 -19.70 -6.45
N LYS A 33 4.44 -20.78 -7.21
CA LYS A 33 3.78 -20.90 -8.52
C LYS A 33 2.25 -20.81 -8.38
N LEU A 34 1.68 -21.44 -7.36
CA LEU A 34 0.24 -21.40 -7.08
C LEU A 34 -0.21 -19.99 -6.69
N ILE A 35 0.53 -19.31 -5.81
CA ILE A 35 0.25 -17.93 -5.39
C ILE A 35 0.29 -16.98 -6.59
N LEU A 36 1.31 -17.07 -7.43
CA LEU A 36 1.44 -16.22 -8.63
C LEU A 36 0.38 -16.53 -9.70
N ARG A 37 -0.21 -17.71 -9.70
CA ARG A 37 -1.33 -18.07 -10.59
C ARG A 37 -2.69 -17.68 -10.03
N ASN A 38 -2.80 -17.39 -8.74
CA ASN A 38 -4.06 -16.95 -8.15
C ASN A 38 -4.31 -15.48 -8.50
N LYS A 39 -5.36 -15.24 -9.27
CA LYS A 39 -5.77 -13.93 -9.76
C LYS A 39 -5.95 -12.93 -8.62
N ASN A 40 -6.65 -13.31 -7.54
CA ASN A 40 -6.99 -12.41 -6.46
C ASN A 40 -5.77 -12.05 -5.61
N LEU A 41 -4.90 -13.02 -5.31
CA LEU A 41 -3.62 -12.76 -4.64
C LEU A 41 -2.72 -11.83 -5.47
N LEU A 42 -2.63 -12.08 -6.77
CA LEU A 42 -1.84 -11.22 -7.65
C LEU A 42 -2.40 -9.79 -7.71
N CYS A 43 -3.72 -9.64 -7.75
CA CYS A 43 -4.37 -8.32 -7.75
C CYS A 43 -4.06 -7.54 -6.45
N THR A 44 -4.10 -8.18 -5.28
CA THR A 44 -3.76 -7.53 -4.01
C THR A 44 -2.29 -7.15 -3.91
N MET A 45 -1.39 -8.00 -4.43
CA MET A 45 0.05 -7.72 -4.48
C MET A 45 0.37 -6.55 -5.42
N LEU A 46 -0.24 -6.51 -6.61
CA LEU A 46 -0.07 -5.40 -7.57
C LEU A 46 -0.65 -4.10 -7.02
N TYR A 47 -1.80 -4.15 -6.36
CA TYR A 47 -2.36 -3.00 -5.66
C TYR A 47 -1.38 -2.46 -4.61
N ALA A 48 -0.84 -3.33 -3.75
CA ALA A 48 0.13 -2.94 -2.73
C ALA A 48 1.41 -2.36 -3.35
N PHE A 49 1.88 -2.93 -4.47
CA PHE A 49 3.02 -2.45 -5.23
C PHE A 49 2.79 -1.00 -5.72
N PHE A 50 1.70 -0.75 -6.45
CA PHE A 50 1.42 0.59 -6.99
C PHE A 50 1.11 1.61 -5.91
N ASN A 51 0.45 1.22 -4.82
CA ASN A 51 0.20 2.09 -3.68
C ASN A 51 1.52 2.55 -3.02
N MET A 52 2.44 1.61 -2.74
CA MET A 52 3.75 1.94 -2.17
C MET A 52 4.62 2.71 -3.14
N PHE A 53 4.57 2.36 -4.43
CA PHE A 53 5.31 3.06 -5.48
C PHE A 53 4.89 4.55 -5.55
N GLY A 54 3.60 4.84 -5.59
CA GLY A 54 3.09 6.22 -5.63
C GLY A 54 3.39 6.98 -4.34
N MET A 55 3.11 6.37 -3.19
CA MET A 55 3.25 7.03 -1.88
C MET A 55 4.71 7.35 -1.54
N LEU A 56 5.59 6.35 -1.57
CA LEU A 56 6.99 6.54 -1.16
C LEU A 56 7.81 7.26 -2.22
N GLY A 57 7.51 7.03 -3.51
CA GLY A 57 8.11 7.78 -4.59
C GLY A 57 7.81 9.28 -4.50
N ARG A 58 6.56 9.65 -4.19
CA ARG A 58 6.19 11.04 -3.92
C ARG A 58 6.96 11.62 -2.73
N ILE A 59 7.02 10.90 -1.61
CA ILE A 59 7.73 11.36 -0.41
C ILE A 59 9.20 11.67 -0.72
N SER A 60 9.88 10.87 -1.54
CA SER A 60 11.30 11.04 -1.88
C SER A 60 11.60 12.34 -2.62
N VAL A 61 10.66 12.85 -3.42
CA VAL A 61 10.83 14.09 -4.22
C VAL A 61 10.03 15.27 -3.67
N ALA A 62 9.11 15.05 -2.73
CA ALA A 62 8.28 16.13 -2.17
C ALA A 62 9.11 17.25 -1.52
N VAL A 63 10.22 16.91 -0.87
CA VAL A 63 11.12 17.91 -0.26
C VAL A 63 11.65 18.87 -1.32
N TYR A 64 12.07 18.36 -2.48
CA TYR A 64 12.56 19.19 -3.59
C TYR A 64 11.45 20.06 -4.17
N PHE A 65 10.24 19.55 -4.28
CA PHE A 65 9.08 20.33 -4.72
C PHE A 65 8.81 21.53 -3.79
N TYR A 66 8.72 21.31 -2.49
CA TYR A 66 8.49 22.40 -1.54
C TYR A 66 9.68 23.36 -1.45
N MET A 67 10.91 22.87 -1.58
CA MET A 67 12.11 23.68 -1.52
C MET A 67 12.25 24.61 -2.74
N HIS A 68 11.99 24.11 -3.94
CA HIS A 68 12.31 24.80 -5.18
C HIS A 68 11.09 25.40 -5.90
N CYS A 69 9.91 24.77 -5.81
CA CYS A 69 8.70 25.25 -6.46
C CYS A 69 7.90 26.18 -5.54
N VAL A 70 7.59 25.74 -4.32
CA VAL A 70 6.83 26.55 -3.35
C VAL A 70 7.70 27.60 -2.67
N GLN A 71 9.03 27.35 -2.57
CA GLN A 71 10.05 28.27 -2.02
C GLN A 71 9.78 28.72 -0.58
N ASN A 72 9.11 27.89 0.21
CA ASN A 72 8.79 28.22 1.59
C ASN A 72 9.28 27.13 2.55
N PHE A 73 10.51 27.31 3.03
CA PHE A 73 11.19 26.36 3.91
C PHE A 73 10.48 26.15 5.25
N THR A 74 9.81 27.17 5.77
CA THR A 74 9.12 27.11 7.06
C THR A 74 7.96 26.11 7.03
N TYR A 75 7.30 25.97 5.90
CA TYR A 75 6.13 25.10 5.76
C TYR A 75 6.45 23.69 5.27
N ILE A 76 7.69 23.37 4.87
CA ILE A 76 8.05 22.03 4.37
C ILE A 76 7.62 20.94 5.35
N THR A 77 8.00 21.08 6.62
CA THR A 77 7.67 20.10 7.66
C THR A 77 6.18 20.00 7.87
N ILE A 78 5.47 21.14 7.89
CA ILE A 78 4.03 21.18 8.10
C ILE A 78 3.30 20.49 6.93
N PHE A 79 3.68 20.77 5.69
CA PHE A 79 3.12 20.13 4.51
C PHE A 79 3.34 18.62 4.49
N MET A 80 4.54 18.18 4.84
CA MET A 80 4.83 16.74 4.90
C MET A 80 4.10 16.04 6.05
N MET A 81 3.91 16.71 7.19
CA MET A 81 3.17 16.14 8.32
C MET A 81 1.64 16.17 8.10
N MET A 82 1.10 17.14 7.40
CA MET A 82 -0.35 17.33 7.21
C MET A 82 -1.03 16.09 6.67
N GLN A 83 -0.48 15.50 5.61
CA GLN A 83 -1.01 14.27 5.02
C GLN A 83 -1.00 13.09 6.00
N MET A 84 0.04 12.98 6.85
CA MET A 84 0.14 11.92 7.86
C MET A 84 -0.83 12.14 9.01
N ILE A 85 -1.03 13.39 9.45
CA ILE A 85 -1.98 13.75 10.50
C ILE A 85 -3.39 13.40 10.05
N VAL A 86 -3.80 13.84 8.86
CA VAL A 86 -5.13 13.52 8.32
C VAL A 86 -5.30 12.01 8.11
N GLY A 87 -4.27 11.32 7.60
CA GLY A 87 -4.26 9.87 7.48
C GLY A 87 -4.45 9.16 8.81
N THR A 88 -3.82 9.65 9.87
CA THR A 88 -3.99 9.08 11.22
C THR A 88 -5.40 9.33 11.77
N ILE A 89 -5.96 10.51 11.54
CA ILE A 89 -7.33 10.84 11.98
C ILE A 89 -8.39 10.00 11.26
N ILE A 90 -8.20 9.69 9.97
CA ILE A 90 -9.18 8.90 9.21
C ILE A 90 -9.09 7.39 9.50
N MET A 91 -7.96 6.89 10.00
CA MET A 91 -7.77 5.46 10.26
C MET A 91 -8.83 4.80 11.15
N PRO A 92 -9.26 5.38 12.29
CA PRO A 92 -10.33 4.80 13.11
C PRO A 92 -11.70 4.76 12.41
N VAL A 93 -11.90 5.57 11.39
CA VAL A 93 -13.15 5.62 10.61
C VAL A 93 -13.14 4.58 9.48
N THR A 94 -11.97 4.12 9.07
CA THR A 94 -11.78 3.17 7.95
C THR A 94 -12.62 1.89 8.09
N PRO A 95 -12.71 1.20 9.23
CA PRO A 95 -13.55 0.01 9.36
C PRO A 95 -15.02 0.28 9.03
N LYS A 96 -15.57 1.40 9.48
CA LYS A 96 -16.96 1.78 9.20
C LYS A 96 -17.21 2.06 7.71
N ILE A 97 -16.21 2.60 7.01
CA ILE A 97 -16.27 2.82 5.56
C ILE A 97 -16.26 1.47 4.84
N ILE A 98 -15.35 0.57 5.25
CA ILE A 98 -15.24 -0.77 4.69
C ILE A 98 -16.54 -1.57 4.87
N GLU A 99 -17.15 -1.53 6.04
CA GLU A 99 -18.43 -2.20 6.32
C GLU A 99 -19.57 -1.71 5.38
N LYS A 100 -19.57 -0.42 5.02
CA LYS A 100 -20.62 0.15 4.17
C LYS A 100 -20.44 -0.11 2.69
N ILE A 101 -19.24 0.00 2.18
CA ILE A 101 -18.98 0.02 0.73
C ILE A 101 -18.09 -1.14 0.25
N GLY A 102 -17.51 -1.91 1.17
CA GLY A 102 -16.61 -3.03 0.88
C GLY A 102 -15.15 -2.61 0.73
N ASN A 103 -14.23 -3.59 0.88
CA ASN A 103 -12.79 -3.37 0.82
C ASN A 103 -12.32 -2.84 -0.54
N ARG A 104 -12.79 -3.46 -1.63
CA ARG A 104 -12.43 -3.10 -3.01
C ARG A 104 -12.80 -1.68 -3.37
N LYS A 105 -14.05 -1.28 -3.10
CA LYS A 105 -14.54 0.07 -3.43
C LYS A 105 -13.83 1.13 -2.58
N THR A 106 -13.56 0.83 -1.31
CA THR A 106 -12.81 1.72 -0.43
C THR A 106 -11.37 1.91 -0.92
N ALA A 107 -10.72 0.83 -1.38
CA ALA A 107 -9.38 0.90 -1.96
C ALA A 107 -9.36 1.71 -3.27
N ILE A 108 -10.34 1.53 -4.16
CA ILE A 108 -10.48 2.34 -5.39
C ILE A 108 -10.70 3.82 -5.05
N LEU A 109 -11.61 4.12 -4.11
CA LEU A 109 -11.88 5.49 -3.67
C LEU A 109 -10.63 6.16 -3.11
N SER A 110 -9.87 5.44 -2.30
CA SER A 110 -8.60 5.89 -1.76
C SER A 110 -7.60 6.28 -2.85
N MET A 111 -7.37 5.39 -3.83
CA MET A 111 -6.46 5.68 -4.94
C MET A 111 -6.96 6.82 -5.83
N LEU A 112 -8.26 6.93 -6.04
CA LEU A 112 -8.85 8.06 -6.76
C LEU A 112 -8.61 9.38 -6.03
N ILE A 113 -8.85 9.43 -4.71
CA ILE A 113 -8.60 10.63 -3.91
C ILE A 113 -7.13 11.03 -4.02
N GLN A 114 -6.20 10.09 -3.83
CA GLN A 114 -4.76 10.36 -3.93
C GLN A 114 -4.36 10.82 -5.33
N GLY A 115 -4.79 10.10 -6.38
CA GLY A 115 -4.45 10.43 -7.75
C GLY A 115 -5.00 11.78 -8.19
N ILE A 116 -6.29 12.05 -7.93
CA ILE A 116 -6.92 13.33 -8.28
C ILE A 116 -6.26 14.49 -7.51
N SER A 117 -6.02 14.34 -6.21
CA SER A 117 -5.37 15.38 -5.40
C SER A 117 -4.02 15.77 -5.97
N LEU A 118 -3.20 14.80 -6.40
CA LEU A 118 -1.88 15.08 -6.96
C LEU A 118 -1.95 15.71 -8.36
N ILE A 119 -2.91 15.33 -9.20
CA ILE A 119 -3.12 16.00 -10.50
C ILE A 119 -3.59 17.43 -10.29
N VAL A 120 -4.50 17.66 -9.34
CA VAL A 120 -4.95 19.01 -8.99
C VAL A 120 -3.79 19.86 -8.46
N LEU A 121 -2.91 19.27 -7.65
CA LEU A 121 -1.70 19.95 -7.16
C LEU A 121 -0.70 20.26 -8.30
N PHE A 122 -0.59 19.38 -9.31
CA PHE A 122 0.26 19.58 -10.46
C PHE A 122 -0.19 20.76 -11.33
N VAL A 123 -1.49 20.89 -11.59
CA VAL A 123 -2.07 21.92 -12.48
C VAL A 123 -2.38 23.22 -11.73
N GLY A 124 -2.62 23.14 -10.42
CA GLY A 124 -3.09 24.26 -9.61
C GLY A 124 -1.99 25.24 -9.22
N PRO A 125 -2.38 26.34 -8.57
CA PRO A 125 -1.46 27.38 -8.12
C PRO A 125 -0.74 26.93 -6.83
N TYR A 126 0.26 26.06 -6.96
CA TYR A 126 1.04 25.50 -5.84
C TYR A 126 1.84 26.57 -5.05
N GLU A 127 1.95 27.80 -5.56
CA GLU A 127 2.49 28.95 -4.82
C GLU A 127 1.53 29.43 -3.71
N ASN A 128 0.25 29.07 -3.81
CA ASN A 128 -0.75 29.43 -2.81
C ASN A 128 -0.76 28.39 -1.67
N ILE A 129 -0.21 28.78 -0.54
CA ILE A 129 -0.09 27.95 0.67
C ILE A 129 -1.44 27.37 1.13
N ALA A 130 -2.52 28.17 1.08
CA ALA A 130 -3.84 27.71 1.48
C ALA A 130 -4.39 26.62 0.55
N PHE A 131 -4.14 26.75 -0.75
CA PHE A 131 -4.47 25.73 -1.75
C PHE A 131 -3.74 24.41 -1.47
N ASP A 132 -2.43 24.46 -1.26
CA ASP A 132 -1.62 23.29 -0.94
C ASP A 132 -2.11 22.58 0.32
N PHE A 133 -2.43 23.32 1.39
CA PHE A 133 -2.96 22.76 2.61
C PHE A 133 -4.25 21.97 2.39
N VAL A 134 -5.21 22.54 1.65
CA VAL A 134 -6.50 21.91 1.37
C VAL A 134 -6.29 20.63 0.56
N ILE A 135 -5.49 20.70 -0.50
CA ILE A 135 -5.26 19.54 -1.37
C ILE A 135 -4.50 18.42 -0.65
N LEU A 136 -3.50 18.77 0.20
CA LEU A 136 -2.77 17.78 0.99
C LEU A 136 -3.65 17.15 2.09
N ALA A 137 -4.57 17.91 2.67
CA ALA A 137 -5.57 17.33 3.58
C ALA A 137 -6.46 16.31 2.86
N ILE A 138 -6.94 16.65 1.66
CA ILE A 138 -7.72 15.71 0.84
C ILE A 138 -6.87 14.49 0.45
N TYR A 139 -5.62 14.69 0.04
CA TYR A 139 -4.69 13.59 -0.26
C TYR A 139 -4.52 12.65 0.95
N GLY A 140 -4.41 13.21 2.16
CA GLY A 140 -4.29 12.45 3.41
C GLY A 140 -5.48 11.53 3.68
N LEU A 141 -6.69 11.86 3.23
CA LEU A 141 -7.86 10.98 3.34
C LEU A 141 -7.66 9.66 2.58
N GLY A 142 -6.82 9.65 1.57
CA GLY A 142 -6.48 8.44 0.81
C GLY A 142 -5.60 7.43 1.57
N TYR A 143 -5.08 7.74 2.77
CA TYR A 143 -4.28 6.79 3.57
C TYR A 143 -5.08 5.59 4.11
N ILE A 144 -6.40 5.58 3.94
CA ILE A 144 -7.24 4.38 4.16
C ILE A 144 -6.84 3.19 3.26
N ALA A 145 -6.06 3.40 2.22
CA ALA A 145 -5.55 2.37 1.32
C ALA A 145 -4.80 1.24 2.03
N GLY A 146 -3.98 1.56 3.02
CA GLY A 146 -3.16 0.57 3.73
C GLY A 146 -3.99 -0.52 4.43
N PRO A 147 -4.92 -0.18 5.34
CA PRO A 147 -5.82 -1.13 5.96
C PRO A 147 -6.64 -1.95 4.96
N CYS A 148 -7.19 -1.31 3.90
CA CYS A 148 -7.93 -2.02 2.86
C CYS A 148 -7.09 -3.09 2.17
N GLY A 149 -5.83 -2.77 1.83
CA GLY A 149 -4.92 -3.72 1.21
C GLY A 149 -4.62 -4.93 2.08
N SER A 150 -4.47 -4.72 3.39
CA SER A 150 -4.26 -5.81 4.35
C SER A 150 -5.48 -6.71 4.48
N CYS A 151 -6.68 -6.13 4.57
CA CYS A 151 -7.94 -6.90 4.60
C CYS A 151 -8.13 -7.71 3.31
N MET A 152 -7.93 -7.09 2.13
CA MET A 152 -8.03 -7.77 0.84
C MET A 152 -7.02 -8.91 0.70
N MET A 153 -5.82 -8.75 1.27
CA MET A 153 -4.80 -9.80 1.26
C MET A 153 -5.23 -10.99 2.09
N ILE A 154 -5.79 -10.77 3.29
CA ILE A 154 -6.32 -11.83 4.16
C ILE A 154 -7.47 -12.56 3.45
N ASP A 155 -8.43 -11.82 2.88
CA ASP A 155 -9.54 -12.40 2.12
C ASP A 155 -9.04 -13.26 0.94
N ALA A 156 -7.99 -12.81 0.25
CA ALA A 156 -7.41 -13.56 -0.86
C ALA A 156 -6.65 -14.82 -0.40
N ILE A 157 -6.06 -14.80 0.79
CA ILE A 157 -5.42 -15.97 1.41
C ILE A 157 -6.48 -16.98 1.86
N ASP A 158 -7.57 -16.52 2.47
CA ASP A 158 -8.67 -17.38 2.89
C ASP A 158 -9.34 -18.05 1.69
N ASP A 159 -9.60 -17.32 0.60
CA ASP A 159 -10.11 -17.87 -0.67
C ASP A 159 -9.13 -18.90 -1.29
N PHE A 160 -7.83 -18.64 -1.17
CA PHE A 160 -6.81 -19.57 -1.63
C PHE A 160 -6.81 -20.87 -0.81
N ASP A 161 -6.90 -20.77 0.51
CA ASP A 161 -6.96 -21.93 1.41
C ASP A 161 -8.24 -22.76 1.20
N ASP A 162 -9.38 -22.11 0.99
CA ASP A 162 -10.63 -22.80 0.67
C ASP A 162 -10.54 -23.60 -0.65
N LYS A 163 -9.87 -23.04 -1.67
CA LYS A 163 -9.75 -23.66 -3.00
C LYS A 163 -8.70 -24.77 -3.09
N TYR A 164 -7.56 -24.57 -2.42
CA TYR A 164 -6.41 -25.46 -2.58
C TYR A 164 -6.09 -26.31 -1.34
N GLY A 165 -6.76 -26.04 -0.21
CA GLY A 165 -6.54 -26.79 1.03
C GLY A 165 -5.19 -26.50 1.72
N VAL A 166 -4.46 -25.49 1.26
CA VAL A 166 -3.12 -25.15 1.74
C VAL A 166 -3.10 -23.67 2.16
N ARG A 167 -2.83 -23.45 3.44
CA ARG A 167 -2.71 -22.09 3.99
C ARG A 167 -1.25 -21.65 3.99
N ASN A 168 -0.91 -20.67 3.18
CA ASN A 168 0.47 -20.16 3.00
C ASN A 168 0.57 -18.66 3.32
N ASP A 169 0.08 -18.22 4.48
CA ASP A 169 0.09 -16.82 4.92
C ASP A 169 1.50 -16.21 4.86
N GLY A 170 2.47 -16.91 5.44
CA GLY A 170 3.85 -16.42 5.51
C GLY A 170 4.48 -16.20 4.12
N MET A 171 4.22 -17.07 3.16
CA MET A 171 4.72 -16.93 1.79
C MET A 171 4.03 -15.77 1.07
N ALA A 172 2.72 -15.65 1.18
CA ALA A 172 1.95 -14.59 0.54
C ALA A 172 2.39 -13.20 1.03
N PHE A 173 2.50 -13.01 2.35
CA PHE A 173 3.00 -11.76 2.93
C PHE A 173 4.48 -11.50 2.63
N SER A 174 5.32 -12.53 2.52
CA SER A 174 6.74 -12.38 2.14
C SER A 174 6.88 -11.88 0.70
N ILE A 175 6.09 -12.42 -0.24
CA ILE A 175 6.07 -11.97 -1.63
C ILE A 175 5.58 -10.52 -1.72
N GLN A 176 4.47 -10.19 -1.03
CA GLN A 176 3.96 -8.82 -0.98
C GLN A 176 5.00 -7.87 -0.39
N GLY A 177 5.64 -8.23 0.72
CA GLY A 177 6.68 -7.43 1.35
C GLY A 177 7.89 -7.21 0.44
N THR A 178 8.27 -8.22 -0.34
CA THR A 178 9.34 -8.09 -1.35
C THR A 178 8.90 -7.17 -2.49
N ALA A 179 7.69 -7.36 -3.01
CA ALA A 179 7.14 -6.50 -4.07
C ALA A 179 7.08 -5.03 -3.66
N THR A 180 6.65 -4.73 -2.43
CA THR A 180 6.59 -3.35 -1.92
C THR A 180 7.98 -2.73 -1.70
N LYS A 181 8.99 -3.50 -1.30
CA LYS A 181 10.39 -3.04 -1.21
C LYS A 181 10.96 -2.73 -2.59
N VAL A 182 10.71 -3.61 -3.58
CA VAL A 182 11.09 -3.36 -4.98
C VAL A 182 10.39 -2.12 -5.52
N ALA A 183 9.09 -1.97 -5.27
CA ALA A 183 8.33 -0.78 -5.64
C ALA A 183 8.98 0.51 -5.10
N THR A 184 9.33 0.51 -3.80
CA THR A 184 9.98 1.65 -3.15
C THR A 184 11.33 1.98 -3.75
N ALA A 185 12.18 0.96 -4.00
CA ALA A 185 13.51 1.17 -4.58
C ALA A 185 13.41 1.75 -6.00
N ILE A 186 12.52 1.21 -6.84
CA ILE A 186 12.31 1.70 -8.20
C ILE A 186 11.73 3.12 -8.18
N ALA A 187 10.74 3.39 -7.33
CA ALA A 187 10.10 4.70 -7.23
C ALA A 187 11.09 5.79 -6.84
N ASN A 188 11.87 5.55 -5.78
CA ASN A 188 12.88 6.50 -5.32
C ASN A 188 13.91 6.83 -6.40
N SER A 189 14.34 5.83 -7.18
CA SER A 189 15.30 6.05 -8.27
C SER A 189 14.65 6.71 -9.48
N LEU A 190 13.49 6.23 -9.92
CA LEU A 190 12.82 6.71 -11.13
C LEU A 190 12.44 8.18 -11.03
N PHE A 191 11.87 8.60 -9.91
CA PHE A 191 11.42 9.99 -9.76
C PHE A 191 12.59 10.97 -9.71
N LEU A 192 13.72 10.58 -9.11
CA LEU A 192 14.95 11.38 -9.15
C LEU A 192 15.56 11.43 -10.56
N VAL A 193 15.54 10.30 -11.30
CA VAL A 193 15.99 10.27 -12.70
C VAL A 193 15.17 11.20 -13.57
N VAL A 194 13.84 11.23 -13.37
CA VAL A 194 12.97 12.16 -14.08
C VAL A 194 13.36 13.61 -13.79
N MET A 195 13.58 13.98 -12.53
CA MET A 195 14.06 15.34 -12.18
C MET A 195 15.39 15.65 -12.87
N GLY A 196 16.33 14.69 -12.86
CA GLY A 196 17.63 14.82 -13.54
C GLY A 196 17.50 15.01 -15.05
N ALA A 197 16.54 14.34 -15.70
CA ALA A 197 16.26 14.48 -17.14
C ALA A 197 15.78 15.91 -17.51
N PHE A 198 15.15 16.63 -16.57
CA PHE A 198 14.79 18.04 -16.71
C PHE A 198 15.94 19.00 -16.32
N GLY A 199 17.14 18.45 -16.05
CA GLY A 199 18.34 19.24 -15.77
C GLY A 199 18.54 19.56 -14.29
N TYR A 200 17.80 18.95 -13.38
CA TYR A 200 18.02 19.12 -11.95
C TYR A 200 19.34 18.47 -11.52
N ALA A 201 20.26 19.27 -10.99
CA ALA A 201 21.48 18.82 -10.33
C ALA A 201 21.76 19.72 -9.11
N GLY A 202 22.47 19.19 -8.11
CA GLY A 202 22.80 19.97 -6.92
C GLY A 202 23.62 21.22 -7.26
N GLY A 203 23.13 22.40 -6.85
CA GLY A 203 23.80 23.67 -7.08
C GLY A 203 23.51 24.35 -8.42
N VAL A 204 22.62 23.79 -9.25
CA VAL A 204 22.20 24.42 -10.51
C VAL A 204 21.16 25.51 -10.24
N GLU A 205 21.24 26.60 -11.02
CA GLU A 205 20.27 27.68 -10.99
C GLU A 205 18.88 27.19 -11.41
N MET A 206 17.84 27.50 -10.61
CA MET A 206 16.49 27.00 -10.83
C MET A 206 15.81 27.72 -12.02
N THR A 207 15.81 27.06 -13.17
CA THR A 207 15.04 27.51 -14.33
C THR A 207 13.58 27.08 -14.25
N PRO A 208 12.64 27.75 -14.97
CA PRO A 208 11.24 27.31 -15.05
C PRO A 208 11.09 25.86 -15.53
N HIS A 209 11.92 25.43 -16.46
CA HIS A 209 11.94 24.06 -16.98
C HIS A 209 12.30 23.02 -15.90
N ILE A 210 13.28 23.33 -15.05
CA ILE A 210 13.66 22.44 -13.93
C ILE A 210 12.54 22.37 -12.89
N LYS A 211 11.89 23.50 -12.58
CA LYS A 211 10.74 23.52 -11.66
C LYS A 211 9.56 22.68 -12.17
N GLU A 212 9.30 22.76 -13.48
CA GLU A 212 8.28 21.92 -14.12
C GLU A 212 8.61 20.42 -14.00
N GLY A 213 9.87 20.04 -14.21
CA GLY A 213 10.34 18.67 -14.03
C GLY A 213 10.20 18.18 -12.59
N ILE A 214 10.50 19.03 -11.60
CA ILE A 214 10.31 18.72 -10.18
C ILE A 214 8.81 18.55 -9.87
N ASN A 215 7.95 19.44 -10.34
CA ASN A 215 6.50 19.35 -10.15
C ASN A 215 5.92 18.10 -10.82
N LEU A 216 6.38 17.78 -12.02
CA LEU A 216 5.99 16.55 -12.72
C LEU A 216 6.37 15.29 -11.92
N ALA A 217 7.59 15.20 -11.45
CA ALA A 217 8.07 14.07 -10.65
C ALA A 217 7.37 13.96 -9.29
N ALA A 218 7.06 15.09 -8.64
CA ALA A 218 6.48 15.09 -7.30
C ALA A 218 4.97 14.85 -7.29
N ASN A 219 4.24 15.27 -8.34
CA ASN A 219 2.78 15.30 -8.34
C ASN A 219 2.18 14.51 -9.50
N LEU A 220 2.55 14.76 -10.76
CA LEU A 220 1.91 14.11 -11.90
C LEU A 220 2.23 12.61 -11.97
N LEU A 221 3.50 12.23 -11.87
CA LEU A 221 3.90 10.82 -11.96
C LEU A 221 3.26 9.96 -10.89
N PRO A 222 3.35 10.27 -9.58
CA PRO A 222 2.69 9.47 -8.56
C PRO A 222 1.16 9.51 -8.71
N GLY A 223 0.58 10.61 -9.19
CA GLY A 223 -0.84 10.68 -9.52
C GLY A 223 -1.26 9.64 -10.56
N ILE A 224 -0.51 9.52 -11.67
CA ILE A 224 -0.75 8.51 -12.71
C ILE A 224 -0.57 7.10 -12.14
N VAL A 225 0.45 6.87 -11.31
CA VAL A 225 0.69 5.57 -10.68
C VAL A 225 -0.50 5.12 -9.84
N PHE A 226 -1.13 6.02 -9.08
CA PHE A 226 -2.34 5.68 -8.33
C PHE A 226 -3.49 5.25 -9.25
N PHE A 227 -3.67 5.90 -10.41
CA PHE A 227 -4.68 5.47 -11.39
C PHE A 227 -4.36 4.10 -11.99
N ILE A 228 -3.10 3.81 -12.31
CA ILE A 228 -2.67 2.48 -12.77
C ILE A 228 -2.96 1.42 -11.71
N GLY A 229 -2.75 1.74 -10.43
CA GLY A 229 -3.04 0.86 -9.31
C GLY A 229 -4.52 0.53 -9.10
N ILE A 230 -5.44 1.25 -9.75
CA ILE A 230 -6.86 0.90 -9.77
C ILE A 230 -7.13 -0.32 -10.67
N ILE A 231 -6.33 -0.53 -11.71
CA ILE A 231 -6.54 -1.61 -12.69
C ILE A 231 -6.62 -2.99 -12.02
N PRO A 232 -5.66 -3.41 -11.16
CA PRO A 232 -5.77 -4.67 -10.43
C PRO A 232 -7.04 -4.78 -9.58
N LEU A 233 -7.48 -3.66 -8.98
CA LEU A 233 -8.69 -3.64 -8.16
C LEU A 233 -9.97 -3.88 -8.99
N LEU A 234 -10.01 -3.45 -10.24
CA LEU A 234 -11.15 -3.72 -11.13
C LEU A 234 -11.27 -5.21 -11.47
N ILE A 235 -10.15 -5.93 -11.42
CA ILE A 235 -10.06 -7.36 -11.73
C ILE A 235 -10.34 -8.23 -10.50
N TYR A 236 -10.20 -7.69 -9.28
CA TYR A 236 -10.42 -8.39 -8.00
C TYR A 236 -11.90 -8.74 -7.81
N ASP A 237 -12.20 -10.01 -7.50
CA ASP A 237 -13.58 -10.55 -7.54
C ASP A 237 -14.15 -10.96 -6.16
N LEU A 238 -13.38 -10.87 -5.06
CA LEU A 238 -13.80 -11.41 -3.76
C LEU A 238 -14.79 -10.51 -2.99
N ASP A 239 -14.99 -9.28 -3.44
CA ASP A 239 -15.89 -8.30 -2.79
C ASP A 239 -17.38 -8.50 -3.17
N LYS A 240 -17.77 -9.74 -3.50
CA LYS A 240 -19.17 -10.09 -3.77
C LYS A 240 -19.91 -10.32 -2.45
N PRO A 241 -21.11 -9.75 -2.28
CA PRO A 241 -21.88 -9.94 -1.03
C PRO A 241 -22.06 -11.42 -0.67
N GLY A 242 -21.72 -11.79 0.57
CA GLY A 242 -21.87 -13.16 1.09
C GLY A 242 -20.83 -14.18 0.59
N TYR A 243 -19.97 -13.85 -0.37
CA TYR A 243 -18.97 -14.80 -0.87
C TYR A 243 -17.94 -15.15 0.21
N MET A 244 -17.34 -14.15 0.83
CA MET A 244 -16.33 -14.36 1.87
C MET A 244 -16.91 -14.94 3.16
N ASP A 245 -18.18 -14.67 3.46
CA ASP A 245 -18.87 -15.28 4.60
C ASP A 245 -18.96 -16.80 4.40
N GLY A 246 -19.37 -17.25 3.22
CA GLY A 246 -19.39 -18.67 2.87
C GLY A 246 -18.01 -19.33 2.85
N VAL A 247 -16.95 -18.61 2.42
CA VAL A 247 -15.56 -19.10 2.51
C VAL A 247 -15.16 -19.31 3.96
N ARG A 248 -15.42 -18.34 4.83
CA ARG A 248 -15.08 -18.41 6.26
C ARG A 248 -15.85 -19.50 7.00
N GLU A 249 -17.12 -19.72 6.66
CA GLU A 249 -17.92 -20.83 7.22
C GLU A 249 -17.30 -22.19 6.86
N ARG A 250 -16.97 -22.42 5.58
CA ARG A 250 -16.34 -23.69 5.15
C ARG A 250 -14.99 -23.94 5.81
N LEU A 251 -14.17 -22.89 5.96
CA LEU A 251 -12.90 -22.98 6.67
C LEU A 251 -13.09 -23.31 8.16
N ALA A 252 -14.06 -22.67 8.81
CA ALA A 252 -14.40 -22.93 10.22
C ALA A 252 -14.89 -24.37 10.44
N GLU A 253 -15.73 -24.90 9.57
CA GLU A 253 -16.18 -26.29 9.61
C GLU A 253 -15.04 -27.29 9.41
N ARG A 254 -14.13 -27.00 8.46
CA ARG A 254 -12.94 -27.82 8.22
C ARG A 254 -12.03 -27.85 9.44
N ASP A 255 -11.81 -26.71 10.07
CA ASP A 255 -10.97 -26.62 11.28
C ASP A 255 -11.61 -27.31 12.49
N LYS A 256 -12.95 -27.26 12.61
CA LYS A 256 -13.68 -28.00 13.65
C LYS A 256 -13.51 -29.51 13.49
N LYS A 257 -13.70 -30.03 12.28
CA LYS A 257 -13.48 -31.46 11.98
C LYS A 257 -12.05 -31.93 12.25
N LYS A 258 -11.05 -31.09 11.90
CA LYS A 258 -9.64 -31.40 12.19
C LYS A 258 -9.36 -31.48 13.70
N ARG A 259 -9.98 -30.62 14.52
CA ARG A 259 -9.84 -30.65 15.99
C ARG A 259 -10.51 -31.88 16.62
N GLU A 260 -11.66 -32.25 16.13
CA GLU A 260 -12.39 -33.47 16.60
C GLU A 260 -11.56 -34.73 16.35
N HIS A 261 -10.95 -34.87 15.16
CA HIS A 261 -10.05 -36.00 14.84
C HIS A 261 -8.69 -35.98 15.58
N GLN A 262 -8.26 -34.85 16.15
CA GLN A 262 -7.04 -34.77 16.96
C GLN A 262 -7.30 -35.04 18.45
N SER A 263 -8.54 -35.03 18.86
CA SER A 263 -8.96 -35.31 20.25
C SER A 263 -9.34 -36.77 20.49
N GLU A 264 -9.48 -37.57 19.43
CA GLU A 264 -9.60 -39.03 19.45
C GLU A 264 -8.22 -39.71 19.33
#